data_2c26c8169847f4ebf2af83010be88b93
#
_entry.id   2c26c8169847f4ebf2af83010be88b93
#
_cell.length_a   1.000
_cell.length_b   1.000
_cell.length_c   1.000
_cell.angle_alpha   90.00
_cell.angle_beta   90.00
_cell.angle_gamma   90.00
#
_symmetry.space_group_name_H-M   'P 1'
#
loop_
_entity.id
_entity.type
_entity.pdbx_description
1 polymer ?
#
loop_
_entity_poly.entity_id
_entity_poly.type
_entity_poly.pdbx_seq_one_letter_code
_entity_poly.pdbx_strand_id
1 'polypeptide(L)'
;NMYSKELAQLDHNTAEYMVDEMQKDLDEARSIIRANKATIQSQSDELKLKDNTIQSQSDELKLKEDTIQSQSDELKLKEDTIQSQSDELAKAYALIDELQKNQ
;
A
#
# COMPACT_ATOMS: atom_id res chain seq x y z
N ASN A 1 8.08 -58.23 47.90
CA ASN A 1 6.83 -57.67 48.38
C ASN A 1 5.92 -57.30 47.18
N MET A 2 4.76 -57.93 47.12
CA MET A 2 3.77 -57.70 46.05
C MET A 2 3.32 -56.26 45.95
N TYR A 3 3.22 -55.57 47.08
CA TYR A 3 2.82 -54.19 47.17
C TYR A 3 3.81 -53.26 46.44
N SER A 4 5.11 -53.52 46.57
CA SER A 4 6.15 -52.75 45.91
C SER A 4 6.14 -52.95 44.39
N LYS A 5 5.83 -54.19 43.92
CA LYS A 5 5.73 -54.47 42.47
C LYS A 5 4.53 -53.78 41.85
N GLU A 6 3.39 -53.77 42.53
CA GLU A 6 2.18 -53.11 42.07
C GLU A 6 2.39 -51.58 41.96
N LEU A 7 3.06 -50.97 42.96
CA LEU A 7 3.39 -49.55 42.93
C LEU A 7 4.34 -49.24 41.80
N ALA A 8 5.39 -50.05 41.60
CA ALA A 8 6.34 -49.86 40.51
C ALA A 8 5.64 -49.96 39.14
N GLN A 9 4.71 -50.93 39.01
CA GLN A 9 3.96 -51.08 37.76
C GLN A 9 3.03 -49.92 37.52
N LEU A 10 2.37 -49.40 38.56
CA LEU A 10 1.49 -48.24 38.45
C LEU A 10 2.28 -46.99 38.07
N ASP A 11 3.45 -46.76 38.69
CA ASP A 11 4.33 -45.63 38.35
C ASP A 11 4.82 -45.74 36.92
N HIS A 12 5.17 -46.92 36.42
CA HIS A 12 5.58 -47.16 35.05
C HIS A 12 4.46 -46.83 34.08
N ASN A 13 3.24 -47.29 34.34
CA ASN A 13 2.08 -47.02 33.49
C ASN A 13 1.72 -45.54 33.49
N THR A 14 1.84 -44.87 34.64
CA THR A 14 1.61 -43.42 34.75
C THR A 14 2.63 -42.67 33.95
N ALA A 15 3.90 -43.06 34.03
CA ALA A 15 4.99 -42.40 33.26
C ALA A 15 4.76 -42.62 31.74
N GLU A 16 4.38 -43.81 31.30
CA GLU A 16 4.04 -44.06 29.90
C GLU A 16 2.89 -43.17 29.43
N TYR A 17 1.83 -43.09 30.23
CA TYR A 17 0.69 -42.23 29.92
C TYR A 17 1.12 -40.78 29.76
N MET A 18 1.95 -40.27 30.68
CA MET A 18 2.45 -38.90 30.62
C MET A 18 3.32 -38.66 29.39
N VAL A 19 4.18 -39.61 29.02
CA VAL A 19 5.00 -39.52 27.81
C VAL A 19 4.12 -39.46 26.57
N ASP A 20 3.09 -40.31 26.50
CA ASP A 20 2.15 -40.34 25.38
C ASP A 20 1.40 -39.00 25.25
N GLU A 21 0.94 -38.44 26.37
CA GLU A 21 0.27 -37.14 26.38
C GLU A 21 1.22 -36.02 25.96
N MET A 22 2.45 -36.04 26.45
CA MET A 22 3.48 -35.06 26.05
C MET A 22 3.82 -35.18 24.56
N GLN A 23 3.89 -36.40 24.03
CA GLN A 23 4.13 -36.61 22.61
C GLN A 23 2.99 -36.07 21.77
N LYS A 24 1.76 -36.28 22.20
CA LYS A 24 0.56 -35.77 21.54
C LYS A 24 0.57 -34.23 21.52
N ASP A 25 0.86 -33.61 22.66
CA ASP A 25 0.94 -32.17 22.79
C ASP A 25 2.05 -31.60 21.88
N LEU A 26 3.18 -32.27 21.81
CA LEU A 26 4.29 -31.89 20.95
C LEU A 26 3.90 -31.97 19.48
N ASP A 27 3.20 -33.03 19.09
CA ASP A 27 2.74 -33.21 17.71
C ASP A 27 1.73 -32.13 17.33
N GLU A 28 0.81 -31.78 18.23
CA GLU A 28 -0.14 -30.67 18.03
C GLU A 28 0.59 -29.33 17.89
N ALA A 29 1.55 -29.07 18.78
CA ALA A 29 2.35 -27.84 18.72
C ALA A 29 3.12 -27.73 17.40
N ARG A 30 3.72 -28.82 16.94
CA ARG A 30 4.43 -28.86 15.65
C ARG A 30 3.49 -28.59 14.47
N SER A 31 2.29 -29.13 14.53
CA SER A 31 1.26 -28.91 13.51
C SER A 31 0.87 -27.41 13.45
N ILE A 32 0.65 -26.80 14.61
CA ILE A 32 0.34 -25.37 14.72
C ILE A 32 1.49 -24.53 14.18
N ILE A 33 2.72 -24.86 14.53
CA ILE A 33 3.91 -24.14 14.04
C ILE A 33 3.99 -24.20 12.52
N ARG A 34 3.75 -25.36 11.92
CA ARG A 34 3.76 -25.50 10.44
C ARG A 34 2.68 -24.63 9.80
N ALA A 35 1.47 -24.67 10.36
CA ALA A 35 0.35 -23.88 9.86
C ALA A 35 0.66 -22.38 9.96
N ASN A 36 1.24 -21.96 11.08
CA ASN A 36 1.61 -20.57 11.30
C ASN A 36 2.72 -20.12 10.35
N LYS A 37 3.72 -20.96 10.11
CA LYS A 37 4.79 -20.68 9.14
C LYS A 37 4.22 -20.48 7.73
N ALA A 38 3.30 -21.33 7.32
CA ALA A 38 2.65 -21.21 6.02
C ALA A 38 1.85 -19.91 5.91
N THR A 39 1.13 -19.56 6.97
CA THR A 39 0.37 -18.29 7.02
C THR A 39 1.29 -17.09 6.94
N ILE A 40 2.39 -17.09 7.70
CA ILE A 40 3.37 -16.01 7.69
C ILE A 40 3.99 -15.86 6.31
N GLN A 41 4.33 -16.96 5.65
CA GLN A 41 4.88 -16.91 4.29
C GLN A 41 3.88 -16.31 3.30
N SER A 42 2.62 -16.74 3.37
CA SER A 42 1.54 -16.17 2.55
C SER A 42 1.37 -14.68 2.74
N GLN A 43 1.36 -14.25 4.00
CA GLN A 43 1.23 -12.83 4.36
C GLN A 43 2.43 -12.03 3.87
N SER A 44 3.63 -12.59 3.98
CA SER A 44 4.85 -11.96 3.49
C SER A 44 4.78 -11.75 1.98
N ASP A 45 4.34 -12.76 1.24
CA ASP A 45 4.19 -12.69 -0.22
C ASP A 45 3.14 -11.64 -0.61
N GLU A 46 2.01 -11.59 0.09
CA GLU A 46 0.96 -10.58 -0.11
C GLU A 46 1.49 -9.17 0.12
N LEU A 47 2.25 -8.97 1.19
CA LEU A 47 2.83 -7.67 1.51
C LEU A 47 3.79 -7.20 0.43
N LYS A 48 4.60 -8.10 -0.13
CA LYS A 48 5.49 -7.77 -1.26
C LYS A 48 4.72 -7.32 -2.48
N LEU A 49 3.62 -8.00 -2.80
CA LEU A 49 2.77 -7.62 -3.93
C LEU A 49 2.13 -6.25 -3.70
N LYS A 50 1.67 -5.99 -2.48
CA LYS A 50 1.09 -4.69 -2.12
C LYS A 50 2.13 -3.57 -2.20
N ASP A 51 3.34 -3.82 -1.73
CA ASP A 51 4.44 -2.85 -1.81
C ASP A 51 4.75 -2.50 -3.27
N ASN A 52 4.79 -3.50 -4.15
CA ASN A 52 4.99 -3.28 -5.58
C ASN A 52 3.87 -2.45 -6.19
N THR A 53 2.63 -2.72 -5.81
CA THR A 53 1.46 -1.96 -6.28
C THR A 53 1.54 -0.51 -5.80
N ILE A 54 1.89 -0.29 -4.54
CA ILE A 54 2.04 1.05 -3.96
C ILE A 54 3.14 1.81 -4.69
N GLN A 55 4.26 1.16 -4.99
CA GLN A 55 5.36 1.80 -5.72
C GLN A 55 4.93 2.21 -7.13
N SER A 56 4.21 1.34 -7.84
CA SER A 56 3.67 1.63 -9.17
C SER A 56 2.70 2.81 -9.14
N GLN A 57 1.82 2.83 -8.16
CA GLN A 57 0.87 3.92 -7.98
C GLN A 57 1.57 5.24 -7.64
N SER A 58 2.60 5.19 -6.82
CA SER A 58 3.41 6.36 -6.49
C SER A 58 4.08 6.94 -7.74
N ASP A 59 4.64 6.08 -8.58
CA ASP A 59 5.29 6.49 -9.84
C ASP A 59 4.27 7.11 -10.79
N GLU A 60 3.08 6.52 -10.92
CA GLU A 60 1.98 7.06 -11.72
C GLU A 60 1.55 8.44 -11.24
N LEU A 61 1.41 8.61 -9.92
CA LEU A 61 1.01 9.90 -9.34
C LEU A 61 2.04 10.98 -9.64
N LYS A 62 3.33 10.66 -9.59
CA LYS A 62 4.39 11.61 -9.94
C LYS A 62 4.28 12.06 -11.39
N LEU A 63 4.04 11.13 -12.30
CA LEU A 63 3.86 11.46 -13.72
C LEU A 63 2.63 12.35 -13.92
N LYS A 64 1.54 12.07 -13.23
CA LYS A 64 0.32 12.88 -13.30
C LYS A 64 0.55 14.29 -12.73
N GLU A 65 1.28 14.38 -11.63
CA GLU A 65 1.65 15.68 -11.04
C GLU A 65 2.46 16.52 -12.03
N ASP A 66 3.44 15.90 -12.69
CA ASP A 66 4.27 16.58 -13.69
C ASP A 66 3.42 17.06 -14.88
N THR A 67 2.49 16.23 -15.33
CA THR A 67 1.55 16.59 -16.40
C THR A 67 0.68 17.76 -15.99
N ILE A 68 0.13 17.74 -14.78
CA ILE A 68 -0.69 18.83 -14.25
C ILE A 68 0.10 20.11 -14.16
N GLN A 69 1.35 20.06 -13.72
CA GLN A 69 2.23 21.23 -13.63
C GLN A 69 2.48 21.83 -15.02
N SER A 70 2.78 20.98 -16.00
CA SER A 70 2.98 21.42 -17.39
C SER A 70 1.72 22.08 -17.96
N GLN A 71 0.56 21.50 -17.72
CA GLN A 71 -0.72 22.06 -18.16
C GLN A 71 -1.01 23.40 -17.49
N SER A 72 -0.70 23.51 -16.19
CA SER A 72 -0.87 24.74 -15.43
C SER A 72 0.00 25.85 -16.02
N ASP A 73 1.25 25.55 -16.34
CA ASP A 73 2.19 26.50 -16.94
C ASP A 73 1.70 26.95 -18.32
N GLU A 74 1.22 26.01 -19.15
CA GLU A 74 0.63 26.32 -20.46
C GLU A 74 -0.57 27.26 -20.35
N LEU A 75 -1.46 26.97 -19.40
CA LEU A 75 -2.65 27.81 -19.18
C LEU A 75 -2.27 29.23 -18.78
N LYS A 76 -1.25 29.41 -17.95
CA LYS A 76 -0.78 30.73 -17.57
C LYS A 76 -0.26 31.52 -18.79
N LEU A 77 0.51 30.85 -19.65
CA LEU A 77 0.97 31.47 -20.89
C LEU A 77 -0.18 31.86 -21.79
N LYS A 78 -1.20 31.03 -21.92
CA LYS A 78 -2.40 31.33 -22.71
C LYS A 78 -3.19 32.50 -22.11
N GLU A 79 -3.32 32.55 -20.79
CA GLU A 79 -3.98 33.68 -20.10
C GLU A 79 -3.26 34.95 -20.35
N ASP A 80 -1.93 34.98 -20.29
CA ASP A 80 -1.11 36.15 -20.55
C ASP A 80 -1.27 36.61 -22.01
N THR A 81 -1.31 35.68 -22.95
CA THR A 81 -1.54 35.97 -24.36
C THR A 81 -2.92 36.59 -24.57
N ILE A 82 -3.95 36.01 -23.96
CA ILE A 82 -5.33 36.53 -24.05
C ILE A 82 -5.39 37.94 -23.46
N GLN A 83 -4.73 38.18 -22.34
CA GLN A 83 -4.71 39.53 -21.72
C GLN A 83 -4.04 40.54 -22.62
N SER A 84 -2.90 40.18 -23.24
CA SER A 84 -2.20 41.05 -24.19
C SER A 84 -3.08 41.38 -25.40
N GLN A 85 -3.75 40.39 -25.96
CA GLN A 85 -4.66 40.58 -27.10
C GLN A 85 -5.85 41.46 -26.73
N SER A 86 -6.39 41.25 -25.51
CA SER A 86 -7.51 42.07 -25.01
C SER A 86 -7.06 43.57 -24.89
N ASP A 87 -5.87 43.80 -24.35
CA ASP A 87 -5.32 45.14 -24.19
C ASP A 87 -5.08 45.79 -25.55
N GLU A 88 -4.52 45.09 -26.51
CA GLU A 88 -4.31 45.55 -27.87
C GLU A 88 -5.63 45.91 -28.57
N LEU A 89 -6.64 45.06 -28.39
CA LEU A 89 -7.95 45.29 -28.98
C LEU A 89 -8.61 46.51 -28.39
N ALA A 90 -8.52 46.71 -27.07
CA ALA A 90 -9.03 47.92 -26.40
C ALA A 90 -8.37 49.20 -26.93
N LYS A 91 -7.05 49.14 -27.13
CA LYS A 91 -6.32 50.28 -27.74
C LYS A 91 -6.76 50.56 -29.16
N ALA A 92 -6.98 49.54 -29.98
CA ALA A 92 -7.45 49.69 -31.33
C ALA A 92 -8.85 50.32 -31.38
N TYR A 93 -9.77 49.88 -30.55
CA TYR A 93 -11.10 50.45 -30.45
C TYR A 93 -11.06 51.92 -29.98
N ALA A 94 -10.23 52.24 -29.02
CA ALA A 94 -10.06 53.60 -28.54
C ALA A 94 -9.55 54.52 -29.67
N LEU A 95 -8.61 54.06 -30.48
CA LEU A 95 -8.07 54.79 -31.60
C LEU A 95 -9.12 55.03 -32.70
N ILE A 96 -9.89 54.01 -33.03
CA ILE A 96 -11.00 54.10 -34.00
C ILE A 96 -12.02 55.12 -33.52
N ASP A 97 -12.39 55.09 -32.28
CA ASP A 97 -13.36 56.03 -31.67
C ASP A 97 -12.85 57.47 -31.79
N GLU A 98 -11.59 57.68 -31.49
CA GLU A 98 -10.93 58.99 -31.60
C GLU A 98 -10.91 59.50 -33.04
N LEU A 99 -10.58 58.63 -33.99
CA LEU A 99 -10.58 58.96 -35.40
C LEU A 99 -11.98 59.33 -35.93
N GLN A 100 -13.01 58.64 -35.47
CA GLN A 100 -14.40 58.92 -35.81
C GLN A 100 -14.87 60.28 -35.29
N LYS A 101 -14.45 60.61 -34.09
CA LYS A 101 -14.76 61.93 -33.46
C LYS A 101 -14.15 63.09 -34.21
N ASN A 102 -12.99 62.90 -34.82
CA ASN A 102 -12.27 63.93 -35.54
C ASN A 102 -12.78 64.13 -36.96
N GLN A 103 -13.70 63.30 -37.43
CA GLN A 103 -14.37 63.47 -38.69
C GLN A 103 -15.62 64.33 -38.51
#